data_05ce9563e152bb96f64c71f230071c20
#
_entry.id   05ce9563e152bb96f64c71f230071c20
#
_cell.length_a   1.000
_cell.length_b   1.000
_cell.length_c   1.000
_cell.angle_alpha   90.00
_cell.angle_beta   90.00
_cell.angle_gamma   90.00
#
_symmetry.space_group_name_H-M   'P 1'
#
loop_
_entity.id
_entity.type
_entity.pdbx_description
1 polymer ?
#
loop_
_entity_poly.entity_id
_entity_poly.type
_entity_poly.pdbx_seq_one_letter_code
_entity_poly.pdbx_strand_id
1 'polypeptide(L)'
;MHCVLWALALIALPGLAGAHTGDHSTMSFIAGCAHPFTGLDHLLTMLGVGVLAVRATGAARLGLPLGFLGAMAFGGALAVVGLPLPWIETMIVLSAVFTCAAVLTSLRLPSHFTAAVVATFAVFHGYAHGAEMSASAGLSYGAGCLTGAALLLGIGYFLGQLRPLTAKRV
;
A
#
# COMPACT_ATOMS: atom_id res chain seq x y z
N MET A 1 -17.97 -5.43 -16.71
CA MET A 1 -17.07 -6.26 -17.53
C MET A 1 -15.76 -5.57 -17.88
N HIS A 2 -15.73 -4.30 -18.28
CA HIS A 2 -14.50 -3.59 -18.66
C HIS A 2 -13.50 -3.40 -17.49
N CYS A 3 -13.95 -3.18 -16.27
CA CYS A 3 -13.05 -3.00 -15.11
C CYS A 3 -12.24 -4.25 -14.75
N VAL A 4 -12.80 -5.44 -14.98
CA VAL A 4 -12.09 -6.71 -14.74
C VAL A 4 -11.01 -6.94 -15.81
N LEU A 5 -11.28 -6.56 -17.06
CA LEU A 5 -10.31 -6.63 -18.17
C LEU A 5 -9.13 -5.68 -17.95
N TRP A 6 -9.37 -4.49 -17.43
CA TRP A 6 -8.30 -3.55 -17.09
C TRP A 6 -7.46 -4.03 -15.89
N ALA A 7 -8.09 -4.65 -14.88
CA ALA A 7 -7.37 -5.27 -13.76
C ALA A 7 -6.50 -6.44 -14.23
N LEU A 8 -7.01 -7.28 -15.14
CA LEU A 8 -6.26 -8.39 -15.74
C LEU A 8 -5.12 -7.88 -16.66
N ALA A 9 -5.32 -6.79 -17.39
CA ALA A 9 -4.28 -6.16 -18.19
C ALA A 9 -3.12 -5.60 -17.34
N LEU A 10 -3.39 -5.09 -16.15
CA LEU A 10 -2.38 -4.64 -15.19
C LEU A 10 -1.55 -5.81 -14.63
N ILE A 11 -2.14 -7.00 -14.50
CA ILE A 11 -1.44 -8.23 -14.08
C ILE A 11 -0.51 -8.75 -15.19
N ALA A 12 -0.83 -8.48 -16.46
CA ALA A 12 -0.07 -8.97 -17.61
C ALA A 12 1.16 -8.11 -17.99
N LEU A 13 1.44 -7.03 -17.26
CA LEU A 13 2.58 -6.14 -17.51
C LEU A 13 3.67 -6.29 -16.42
N PRO A 14 4.51 -7.35 -16.49
CA PRO A 14 5.61 -7.54 -15.53
C PRO A 14 6.66 -6.42 -15.56
N GLY A 15 6.67 -5.61 -16.63
CA GLY A 15 7.63 -4.52 -16.82
C GLY A 15 7.36 -3.25 -16.00
N LEU A 16 6.20 -3.12 -15.34
CA LEU A 16 5.88 -1.97 -14.49
C LEU A 16 6.18 -2.22 -12.99
N ALA A 17 6.56 -3.46 -12.64
CA ALA A 17 7.03 -3.82 -11.30
C ALA A 17 8.51 -3.46 -11.04
N GLY A 18 9.14 -2.70 -11.94
CA GLY A 18 10.56 -2.33 -11.86
C GLY A 18 10.91 -1.25 -10.83
N ALA A 19 10.06 -1.00 -9.84
CA ALA A 19 10.33 -0.05 -8.76
C ALA A 19 11.53 -0.45 -7.88
N HIS A 20 11.94 -1.74 -7.95
CA HIS A 20 12.95 -2.34 -7.06
C HIS A 20 14.37 -2.44 -7.66
N THR A 21 14.63 -1.84 -8.84
CA THR A 21 15.95 -1.87 -9.50
C THR A 21 16.73 -0.56 -9.39
N GLY A 22 16.49 0.23 -8.34
CA GLY A 22 17.15 1.52 -8.12
C GLY A 22 18.62 1.39 -7.69
N ASP A 23 19.45 2.32 -8.16
CA ASP A 23 20.84 2.49 -7.74
C ASP A 23 20.94 2.75 -6.24
N HIS A 24 21.52 1.81 -5.49
CA HIS A 24 21.65 1.83 -4.03
C HIS A 24 22.52 2.99 -3.49
N SER A 25 23.08 3.82 -4.36
CA SER A 25 23.98 4.91 -3.99
C SER A 25 23.29 6.14 -3.34
N THR A 26 21.94 6.23 -3.38
CA THR A 26 21.20 7.42 -2.94
C THR A 26 20.10 7.13 -1.93
N MET A 27 20.28 6.16 -1.04
CA MET A 27 19.28 5.82 -0.01
C MET A 27 19.18 6.89 1.07
N SER A 28 18.51 7.99 0.74
CA SER A 28 18.21 9.10 1.64
C SER A 28 16.76 9.04 2.11
N PHE A 29 16.42 9.82 3.12
CA PHE A 29 15.03 10.04 3.54
C PHE A 29 14.15 10.50 2.37
N ILE A 30 14.66 11.42 1.54
CA ILE A 30 13.92 11.96 0.38
C ILE A 30 13.67 10.87 -0.65
N ALA A 31 14.67 10.05 -0.94
CA ALA A 31 14.52 8.91 -1.85
C ALA A 31 13.46 7.93 -1.33
N GLY A 32 13.48 7.62 -0.03
CA GLY A 32 12.45 6.82 0.61
C GLY A 32 11.06 7.44 0.50
N CYS A 33 10.92 8.75 0.74
CA CYS A 33 9.64 9.44 0.58
C CYS A 33 9.09 9.37 -0.85
N ALA A 34 9.96 9.48 -1.85
CA ALA A 34 9.57 9.43 -3.25
C ALA A 34 9.21 8.00 -3.72
N HIS A 35 9.84 6.99 -3.12
CA HIS A 35 9.77 5.61 -3.59
C HIS A 35 8.33 5.07 -3.74
N PRO A 36 7.40 5.20 -2.78
CA PRO A 36 6.02 4.70 -2.92
C PRO A 36 5.23 5.37 -4.06
N PHE A 37 5.69 6.49 -4.57
CA PHE A 37 5.06 7.20 -5.70
C PHE A 37 5.53 6.67 -7.06
N THR A 38 6.62 5.93 -7.12
CA THR A 38 7.23 5.43 -8.37
C THR A 38 6.68 4.07 -8.80
N GLY A 39 6.19 3.25 -7.85
CA GLY A 39 5.54 1.97 -8.10
C GLY A 39 4.02 2.13 -8.24
N LEU A 40 3.45 1.73 -9.38
CA LEU A 40 2.01 1.84 -9.62
C LEU A 40 1.19 1.01 -8.63
N ASP A 41 1.68 -0.16 -8.25
CA ASP A 41 1.09 -1.06 -7.26
C ASP A 41 1.07 -0.43 -5.85
N HIS A 42 2.17 0.18 -5.43
CA HIS A 42 2.27 0.93 -4.17
C HIS A 42 1.31 2.11 -4.16
N LEU A 43 1.35 2.91 -5.22
CA LEU A 43 0.49 4.08 -5.41
C LEU A 43 -0.99 3.70 -5.31
N LEU A 44 -1.43 2.70 -6.08
CA LEU A 44 -2.83 2.26 -6.11
C LEU A 44 -3.27 1.66 -4.78
N THR A 45 -2.42 0.86 -4.14
CA THR A 45 -2.73 0.25 -2.86
C THR A 45 -2.91 1.31 -1.78
N MET A 46 -1.96 2.21 -1.60
CA MET A 46 -1.99 3.20 -0.52
C MET A 46 -3.11 4.24 -0.72
N LEU A 47 -3.30 4.74 -1.94
CA LEU A 47 -4.46 5.58 -2.26
C LEU A 47 -5.78 4.83 -2.02
N GLY A 48 -5.87 3.57 -2.47
CA GLY A 48 -7.05 2.73 -2.29
C GLY A 48 -7.38 2.49 -0.82
N VAL A 49 -6.40 2.17 0.01
CA VAL A 49 -6.59 2.00 1.48
C VAL A 49 -7.07 3.30 2.11
N GLY A 50 -6.52 4.46 1.72
CA GLY A 50 -7.00 5.77 2.16
C GLY A 50 -8.48 5.99 1.82
N VAL A 51 -8.91 5.66 0.60
CA VAL A 51 -10.33 5.73 0.20
C VAL A 51 -11.20 4.77 1.01
N LEU A 52 -10.74 3.52 1.24
CA LEU A 52 -11.46 2.54 2.05
C LEU A 52 -11.62 3.00 3.51
N ALA A 53 -10.63 3.70 4.06
CA ALA A 53 -10.67 4.26 5.41
C ALA A 53 -11.83 5.27 5.58
N VAL A 54 -12.13 6.08 4.56
CA VAL A 54 -13.30 7.00 4.58
C VAL A 54 -14.62 6.25 4.67
N ARG A 55 -14.70 5.05 4.07
CA ARG A 55 -15.91 4.22 4.06
C ARG A 55 -16.09 3.43 5.36
N ALA A 56 -15.02 3.28 6.13
CA ALA A 56 -15.08 2.64 7.44
C ALA A 56 -15.78 3.54 8.47
N THR A 57 -16.32 2.92 9.53
CA THR A 57 -17.03 3.61 10.61
C THR A 57 -16.27 3.51 11.93
N GLY A 58 -16.53 4.46 12.83
CA GLY A 58 -15.94 4.45 14.15
C GLY A 58 -14.42 4.46 14.15
N ALA A 59 -13.81 3.71 15.05
CA ALA A 59 -12.35 3.61 15.20
C ALA A 59 -11.62 3.04 13.95
N ALA A 60 -12.30 2.23 13.13
CA ALA A 60 -11.72 1.65 11.94
C ALA A 60 -11.33 2.70 10.89
N ARG A 61 -11.94 3.89 10.94
CA ARG A 61 -11.65 4.98 10.01
C ARG A 61 -10.20 5.46 10.08
N LEU A 62 -9.64 5.59 11.27
CA LEU A 62 -8.22 5.89 11.48
C LEU A 62 -7.40 4.62 11.68
N GLY A 63 -8.02 3.56 12.17
CA GLY A 63 -7.37 2.27 12.40
C GLY A 63 -6.82 1.63 11.13
N LEU A 64 -7.48 1.79 9.97
CA LEU A 64 -6.99 1.25 8.71
C LEU A 64 -5.67 1.88 8.26
N PRO A 65 -5.54 3.21 8.12
CA PRO A 65 -4.27 3.82 7.70
C PRO A 65 -3.17 3.65 8.75
N LEU A 66 -3.47 3.78 10.04
CA LEU A 66 -2.48 3.58 11.11
C LEU A 66 -2.04 2.12 11.20
N GLY A 67 -2.96 1.18 11.07
CA GLY A 67 -2.67 -0.25 11.02
C GLY A 67 -1.82 -0.63 9.80
N PHE A 68 -2.08 0.00 8.64
CA PHE A 68 -1.23 -0.17 7.46
C PHE A 68 0.20 0.27 7.75
N LEU A 69 0.41 1.47 8.28
CA LEU A 69 1.75 1.99 8.60
C LEU A 69 2.48 1.14 9.64
N GLY A 70 1.78 0.70 10.68
CA GLY A 70 2.36 -0.19 11.71
C GLY A 70 2.75 -1.55 11.14
N ALA A 71 1.88 -2.16 10.34
CA ALA A 71 2.16 -3.44 9.67
C ALA A 71 3.29 -3.31 8.64
N MET A 72 3.35 -2.19 7.92
CA MET A 72 4.44 -1.87 7.01
C MET A 72 5.77 -1.73 7.74
N ALA A 73 5.81 -1.00 8.87
CA ALA A 73 7.01 -0.91 9.70
C ALA A 73 7.46 -2.29 10.23
N PHE A 74 6.51 -3.12 10.66
CA PHE A 74 6.78 -4.50 11.09
C PHE A 74 7.35 -5.34 9.95
N GLY A 75 6.78 -5.28 8.73
CA GLY A 75 7.30 -5.99 7.56
C GLY A 75 8.73 -5.58 7.21
N GLY A 76 9.02 -4.28 7.26
CA GLY A 76 10.37 -3.75 7.07
C GLY A 76 11.36 -4.29 8.11
N ALA A 77 10.95 -4.37 9.37
CA ALA A 77 11.76 -4.96 10.43
C ALA A 77 12.06 -6.45 10.18
N LEU A 78 11.09 -7.22 9.69
CA LEU A 78 11.29 -8.63 9.32
C LEU A 78 12.39 -8.79 8.25
N ALA A 79 12.40 -7.91 7.24
CA ALA A 79 13.41 -7.92 6.19
C ALA A 79 14.80 -7.57 6.75
N VAL A 80 14.88 -6.53 7.60
CA VAL A 80 16.15 -6.09 8.21
C VAL A 80 16.77 -7.17 9.07
N VAL A 81 15.96 -7.96 9.79
CA VAL A 81 16.48 -9.10 10.59
C VAL A 81 16.72 -10.37 9.76
N GLY A 82 16.49 -10.30 8.45
CA GLY A 82 16.80 -11.42 7.53
C GLY A 82 15.81 -12.59 7.59
N LEU A 83 14.61 -12.40 8.12
CA LEU A 83 13.57 -13.43 8.10
C LEU A 83 12.96 -13.53 6.70
N PRO A 84 13.03 -14.71 6.04
CA PRO A 84 12.54 -14.83 4.66
C PRO A 84 11.01 -14.72 4.59
N LEU A 85 10.52 -13.94 3.65
CA LEU A 85 9.11 -13.82 3.34
C LEU A 85 8.92 -14.15 1.85
N PRO A 86 8.24 -15.25 1.49
CA PRO A 86 8.02 -15.61 0.08
C PRO A 86 6.88 -14.77 -0.54
N TRP A 87 6.82 -14.76 -1.88
CA TRP A 87 5.70 -14.21 -2.66
C TRP A 87 5.52 -12.68 -2.55
N ILE A 88 6.59 -11.92 -2.26
CA ILE A 88 6.51 -10.47 -2.00
C ILE A 88 5.85 -9.74 -3.17
N GLU A 89 6.41 -9.85 -4.38
CA GLU A 89 5.89 -9.17 -5.59
C GLU A 89 4.44 -9.57 -5.89
N THR A 90 4.13 -10.86 -5.75
CA THR A 90 2.77 -11.36 -5.97
C THR A 90 1.78 -10.71 -5.01
N MET A 91 2.12 -10.60 -3.72
CA MET A 91 1.25 -10.02 -2.70
C MET A 91 1.10 -8.51 -2.88
N ILE A 92 2.14 -7.82 -3.33
CA ILE A 92 2.09 -6.40 -3.66
C ILE A 92 1.11 -6.16 -4.83
N VAL A 93 1.22 -6.92 -5.93
CA VAL A 93 0.29 -6.83 -7.05
C VAL A 93 -1.14 -7.18 -6.64
N LEU A 94 -1.33 -8.25 -5.86
CA LEU A 94 -2.65 -8.64 -5.34
C LEU A 94 -3.26 -7.55 -4.46
N SER A 95 -2.46 -6.82 -3.71
CA SER A 95 -2.94 -5.70 -2.88
C SER A 95 -3.52 -4.57 -3.73
N ALA A 96 -2.88 -4.22 -4.84
CA ALA A 96 -3.38 -3.22 -5.77
C ALA A 96 -4.69 -3.67 -6.42
N VAL A 97 -4.75 -4.94 -6.87
CA VAL A 97 -5.98 -5.52 -7.44
C VAL A 97 -7.12 -5.50 -6.43
N PHE A 98 -6.86 -5.95 -5.20
CA PHE A 98 -7.87 -5.99 -4.14
C PHE A 98 -8.39 -4.59 -3.81
N THR A 99 -7.51 -3.62 -3.56
CA THR A 99 -7.90 -2.26 -3.20
C THR A 99 -8.64 -1.56 -4.33
N CYS A 100 -8.19 -1.70 -5.58
CA CYS A 100 -8.88 -1.17 -6.75
C CYS A 100 -10.27 -1.80 -6.89
N ALA A 101 -10.39 -3.14 -6.80
CA ALA A 101 -11.67 -3.82 -6.87
C ALA A 101 -12.61 -3.35 -5.76
N ALA A 102 -12.15 -3.29 -4.51
CA ALA A 102 -12.96 -2.85 -3.37
C ALA A 102 -13.43 -1.38 -3.51
N VAL A 103 -12.57 -0.51 -4.05
CA VAL A 103 -12.93 0.90 -4.30
C VAL A 103 -13.92 1.03 -5.44
N LEU A 104 -13.68 0.37 -6.59
CA LEU A 104 -14.48 0.51 -7.80
C LEU A 104 -15.86 -0.14 -7.68
N THR A 105 -15.93 -1.32 -7.05
CA THR A 105 -17.20 -2.04 -6.87
C THR A 105 -17.99 -1.56 -5.65
N SER A 106 -17.42 -0.64 -4.86
CA SER A 106 -18.01 -0.20 -3.59
C SER A 106 -18.33 -1.38 -2.64
N LEU A 107 -17.47 -2.40 -2.68
CA LEU A 107 -17.62 -3.62 -1.89
C LEU A 107 -17.64 -3.27 -0.40
N ARG A 108 -18.69 -3.73 0.28
CA ARG A 108 -18.85 -3.55 1.74
C ARG A 108 -18.39 -4.79 2.46
N LEU A 109 -17.15 -4.79 2.89
CA LEU A 109 -16.58 -5.85 3.70
C LEU A 109 -16.65 -5.48 5.20
N PRO A 110 -16.78 -6.47 6.09
CA PRO A 110 -16.66 -6.23 7.52
C PRO A 110 -15.34 -5.53 7.85
N SER A 111 -15.38 -4.54 8.75
CA SER A 111 -14.19 -3.71 9.05
C SER A 111 -13.01 -4.54 9.56
N HIS A 112 -13.26 -5.57 10.38
CA HIS A 112 -12.21 -6.45 10.88
C HIS A 112 -11.55 -7.27 9.76
N PHE A 113 -12.35 -7.76 8.79
CA PHE A 113 -11.83 -8.48 7.63
C PHE A 113 -10.98 -7.56 6.74
N THR A 114 -11.50 -6.36 6.44
CA THR A 114 -10.76 -5.36 5.67
C THR A 114 -9.46 -4.99 6.37
N ALA A 115 -9.47 -4.79 7.69
CA ALA A 115 -8.27 -4.48 8.47
C ALA A 115 -7.23 -5.61 8.42
N ALA A 116 -7.67 -6.87 8.55
CA ALA A 116 -6.78 -8.03 8.48
C ALA A 116 -6.11 -8.15 7.09
N VAL A 117 -6.89 -8.03 6.02
CA VAL A 117 -6.37 -8.11 4.65
C VAL A 117 -5.41 -6.95 4.37
N VAL A 118 -5.78 -5.73 4.72
CA VAL A 118 -4.97 -4.52 4.54
C VAL A 118 -3.66 -4.62 5.34
N ALA A 119 -3.70 -5.08 6.59
CA ALA A 119 -2.50 -5.29 7.40
C ALA A 119 -1.59 -6.36 6.81
N THR A 120 -2.15 -7.46 6.32
CA THR A 120 -1.36 -8.51 5.64
C THR A 120 -0.62 -7.94 4.44
N PHE A 121 -1.29 -7.24 3.56
CA PHE A 121 -0.64 -6.60 2.41
C PHE A 121 0.42 -5.58 2.83
N ALA A 122 0.16 -4.79 3.87
CA ALA A 122 1.10 -3.80 4.38
C ALA A 122 2.42 -4.43 4.88
N VAL A 123 2.37 -5.64 5.47
CA VAL A 123 3.58 -6.40 5.84
C VAL A 123 4.46 -6.66 4.61
N PHE A 124 3.86 -7.07 3.49
CA PHE A 124 4.62 -7.34 2.25
C PHE A 124 5.19 -6.06 1.64
N HIS A 125 4.45 -4.95 1.64
CA HIS A 125 4.97 -3.64 1.21
C HIS A 125 6.15 -3.20 2.07
N GLY A 126 6.02 -3.33 3.39
CA GLY A 126 7.11 -2.99 4.31
C GLY A 126 8.33 -3.89 4.14
N TYR A 127 8.10 -5.18 3.93
CA TYR A 127 9.18 -6.14 3.69
C TYR A 127 9.96 -5.80 2.40
N ALA A 128 9.27 -5.45 1.31
CA ALA A 128 9.92 -5.02 0.07
C ALA A 128 10.86 -3.84 0.31
N HIS A 129 10.36 -2.79 0.96
CA HIS A 129 11.19 -1.62 1.29
C HIS A 129 12.34 -1.96 2.25
N GLY A 130 12.10 -2.82 3.23
CA GLY A 130 13.14 -3.27 4.16
C GLY A 130 14.25 -4.08 3.49
N ALA A 131 13.89 -4.90 2.50
CA ALA A 131 14.85 -5.71 1.74
C ALA A 131 15.77 -4.88 0.85
N GLU A 132 15.34 -3.69 0.44
CA GLU A 132 16.14 -2.73 -0.32
C GLU A 132 17.07 -1.88 0.55
N MET A 133 16.85 -1.86 1.87
CA MET A 133 17.61 -1.01 2.77
C MET A 133 19.07 -1.43 2.86
N SER A 134 19.99 -0.51 2.57
CA SER A 134 21.42 -0.70 2.85
C SER A 134 21.73 -0.54 4.33
N ALA A 135 22.77 -1.23 4.83
CA ALA A 135 23.18 -1.13 6.23
C ALA A 135 23.54 0.30 6.68
N SER A 136 23.99 1.17 5.75
CA SER A 136 24.47 2.51 6.05
C SER A 136 23.38 3.60 6.06
N ALA A 137 22.27 3.41 5.34
CA ALA A 137 21.21 4.43 5.18
C ALA A 137 19.82 3.93 5.58
N GLY A 138 19.72 2.69 6.05
CA GLY A 138 18.48 1.94 6.20
C GLY A 138 17.38 2.65 6.96
N LEU A 139 17.64 3.14 8.17
CA LEU A 139 16.60 3.78 8.98
C LEU A 139 16.07 5.08 8.36
N SER A 140 16.95 5.89 7.76
CA SER A 140 16.53 7.14 7.10
C SER A 140 15.63 6.87 5.89
N TYR A 141 16.03 5.94 5.04
CA TYR A 141 15.24 5.51 3.89
C TYR A 141 13.89 4.89 4.32
N GLY A 142 13.90 3.96 5.29
CA GLY A 142 12.68 3.35 5.81
C GLY A 142 11.70 4.36 6.42
N ALA A 143 12.21 5.34 7.18
CA ALA A 143 11.39 6.44 7.69
C ALA A 143 10.81 7.28 6.54
N GLY A 144 11.58 7.50 5.47
CA GLY A 144 11.11 8.12 4.24
C GLY A 144 9.96 7.32 3.61
N CYS A 145 10.12 6.01 3.42
CA CYS A 145 9.08 5.15 2.84
C CYS A 145 7.77 5.21 3.65
N LEU A 146 7.86 5.16 4.99
CA LEU A 146 6.69 5.31 5.86
C LEU A 146 6.04 6.69 5.72
N THR A 147 6.84 7.76 5.58
CA THR A 147 6.33 9.11 5.35
C THR A 147 5.63 9.23 4.00
N GLY A 148 6.23 8.71 2.93
CA GLY A 148 5.61 8.66 1.60
C GLY A 148 4.31 7.86 1.59
N ALA A 149 4.30 6.71 2.27
CA ALA A 149 3.09 5.90 2.45
C ALA A 149 2.00 6.67 3.21
N ALA A 150 2.35 7.36 4.30
CA ALA A 150 1.41 8.18 5.07
C ALA A 150 0.80 9.30 4.23
N LEU A 151 1.60 9.95 3.38
CA LEU A 151 1.12 10.97 2.45
C LEU A 151 0.12 10.38 1.45
N LEU A 152 0.42 9.24 0.82
CA LEU A 152 -0.48 8.58 -0.11
C LEU A 152 -1.80 8.13 0.54
N LEU A 153 -1.71 7.54 1.74
CA LEU A 153 -2.89 7.20 2.54
C LEU A 153 -3.74 8.43 2.83
N GLY A 154 -3.10 9.55 3.22
CA GLY A 154 -3.76 10.84 3.47
C GLY A 154 -4.42 11.41 2.21
N ILE A 155 -3.72 11.39 1.08
CA ILE A 155 -4.29 11.81 -0.22
C ILE A 155 -5.50 10.94 -0.58
N GLY A 156 -5.37 9.62 -0.48
CA GLY A 156 -6.48 8.69 -0.74
C GLY A 156 -7.68 8.94 0.18
N TYR A 157 -7.42 9.20 1.46
CA TYR A 157 -8.44 9.57 2.42
C TYR A 157 -9.17 10.87 2.02
N PHE A 158 -8.42 11.90 1.65
CA PHE A 158 -9.00 13.16 1.17
C PHE A 158 -9.83 12.98 -0.09
N LEU A 159 -9.29 12.28 -1.10
CA LEU A 159 -10.00 11.97 -2.35
C LEU A 159 -11.29 11.17 -2.10
N GLY A 160 -11.27 10.26 -1.12
CA GLY A 160 -12.45 9.51 -0.71
C GLY A 160 -13.55 10.39 -0.13
N GLN A 161 -13.20 11.51 0.51
CA GLN A 161 -14.17 12.48 1.04
C GLN A 161 -14.81 13.34 -0.06
N LEU A 162 -14.09 13.62 -1.15
CA LEU A 162 -14.58 14.43 -2.26
C LEU A 162 -15.65 13.70 -3.10
N ARG A 163 -15.67 12.38 -3.08
CA ARG A 163 -16.72 11.61 -3.75
C ARG A 163 -17.98 11.62 -2.88
N PRO A 164 -19.10 12.21 -3.33
CA PRO A 164 -20.35 12.03 -2.63
C PRO A 164 -20.61 10.54 -2.53
N LEU A 165 -20.76 10.02 -1.30
CA LEU A 165 -21.20 8.67 -1.05
C LEU A 165 -22.65 8.59 -1.56
N THR A 166 -22.83 8.41 -2.86
CA THR A 166 -24.13 8.05 -3.44
C THR A 166 -24.45 6.62 -3.05
N ALA A 167 -24.50 6.37 -1.75
CA ALA A 167 -25.17 5.25 -1.18
C ALA A 167 -26.61 5.67 -1.00
N LYS A 168 -27.49 5.32 -1.95
CA LYS A 168 -28.92 5.24 -1.65
C LYS A 168 -29.03 4.48 -0.32
N ARG A 169 -29.42 5.20 0.73
CA ARG A 169 -29.96 4.59 1.93
C ARG A 169 -31.24 3.90 1.46
N VAL A 170 -31.23 2.60 1.37
CA VAL A 170 -32.42 1.75 1.34
C VAL A 170 -32.60 1.23 2.74
#